data_5e029a5d9dab898973a746385f85de0c
#
_entry.id   5e029a5d9dab898973a746385f85de0c
#
_cell.length_a   1.000
_cell.length_b   1.000
_cell.length_c   1.000
_cell.angle_alpha   90.00
_cell.angle_beta   90.00
_cell.angle_gamma   90.00
#
_symmetry.space_group_name_H-M   'P 1'
#
loop_
_entity.id
_entity.type
_entity.pdbx_description
1 polymer ?
#
loop_
_entity_poly.entity_id
_entity_poly.type
_entity_poly.pdbx_seq_one_letter_code
_entity_poly.pdbx_strand_id
1 'polypeptide(L)'
;YIDEHLAGDPSVMALQVAKEIGRTADLVRENVSQAAEALMTGNVKKSHDITDNEEVIDYLTGAIIDFVTKVSGDEMPEKVSNYLGSVFQIMNELEQIGDHAVKILYNAEKTAETKQKFSEDAISEFNIIYTEDLRLLDRAIRHYVERVADDDLLAEARGAEKAIGR
;
A
#
# COMPACT_ATOMS: atom_id res chain seq x y z
N TYR A 1 -1.88 8.98 14.16
CA TYR A 1 -2.72 10.10 14.64
C TYR A 1 -2.10 11.42 14.21
N ILE A 2 -2.76 12.14 13.33
CA ILE A 2 -2.33 13.48 12.90
C ILE A 2 -2.85 14.47 13.95
N ASP A 3 -1.94 15.23 14.58
CA ASP A 3 -2.29 16.24 15.57
C ASP A 3 -2.66 17.55 14.85
N GLU A 4 -3.95 17.90 14.85
CA GLU A 4 -4.46 19.14 14.23
C GLU A 4 -3.87 20.42 14.88
N HIS A 5 -3.35 20.35 16.12
CA HIS A 5 -2.71 21.51 16.78
C HIS A 5 -1.33 21.87 16.19
N LEU A 6 -0.72 20.97 15.43
CA LEU A 6 0.55 21.20 14.72
C LEU A 6 0.35 21.74 13.30
N ALA A 7 -0.89 22.07 12.91
CA ALA A 7 -1.24 22.62 11.59
C ALA A 7 -0.63 24.01 11.30
N GLY A 8 0.09 24.61 12.26
CA GLY A 8 0.74 25.92 12.09
C GLY A 8 2.06 25.91 11.31
N ASP A 9 2.73 24.74 11.14
CA ASP A 9 3.98 24.63 10.40
C ASP A 9 3.81 23.62 9.24
N PRO A 10 3.83 24.09 7.98
CA PRO A 10 3.67 23.23 6.82
C PRO A 10 4.69 22.09 6.72
N SER A 11 5.91 22.28 7.22
CA SER A 11 6.96 21.25 7.18
C SER A 11 6.69 20.14 8.19
N VAL A 12 6.17 20.51 9.38
CA VAL A 12 5.78 19.55 10.43
C VAL A 12 4.56 18.74 9.95
N MET A 13 3.59 19.38 9.30
CA MET A 13 2.43 18.70 8.70
C MET A 13 2.86 17.68 7.66
N ALA A 14 3.73 18.06 6.73
CA ALA A 14 4.22 17.15 5.71
C ALA A 14 4.94 15.92 6.31
N LEU A 15 5.69 16.13 7.41
CA LEU A 15 6.36 15.03 8.11
C LEU A 15 5.37 14.09 8.80
N GLN A 16 4.31 14.61 9.40
CA GLN A 16 3.26 13.78 10.03
C GLN A 16 2.50 12.96 8.98
N VAL A 17 2.11 13.60 7.87
CA VAL A 17 1.45 12.91 6.75
C VAL A 17 2.35 11.79 6.20
N ALA A 18 3.65 12.06 5.98
CA ALA A 18 4.59 11.03 5.54
C ALA A 18 4.64 9.83 6.49
N LYS A 19 4.59 10.08 7.80
CA LYS A 19 4.62 9.05 8.83
C LYS A 19 3.37 8.16 8.82
N GLU A 20 2.20 8.77 8.64
CA GLU A 20 0.94 8.02 8.56
C GLU A 20 0.83 7.25 7.22
N ILE A 21 1.34 7.79 6.11
CA ILE A 21 1.47 7.04 4.85
C ILE A 21 2.35 5.81 5.04
N GLY A 22 3.50 5.95 5.72
CA GLY A 22 4.37 4.81 6.03
C GLY A 22 3.65 3.73 6.84
N ARG A 23 2.88 4.10 7.87
CA ARG A 23 2.07 3.16 8.66
C ARG A 23 0.99 2.47 7.85
N THR A 24 0.30 3.20 6.98
CA THR A 24 -0.70 2.62 6.08
C THR A 24 -0.05 1.62 5.12
N ALA A 25 1.09 1.98 4.56
CA ALA A 25 1.85 1.09 3.68
C ALA A 25 2.33 -0.19 4.38
N ASP A 26 2.72 -0.11 5.66
CA ASP A 26 3.07 -1.30 6.46
C ASP A 26 1.88 -2.25 6.61
N LEU A 27 0.67 -1.72 6.87
CA LEU A 27 -0.56 -2.53 6.95
C LEU A 27 -0.90 -3.16 5.59
N VAL A 28 -0.83 -2.39 4.51
CA VAL A 28 -1.06 -2.89 3.15
C VAL A 28 -0.08 -4.02 2.82
N ARG A 29 1.21 -3.82 3.11
CA ARG A 29 2.25 -4.83 2.91
C ARG A 29 1.97 -6.10 3.70
N GLU A 30 1.54 -5.97 4.95
CA GLU A 30 1.16 -7.10 5.79
C GLU A 30 -0.02 -7.86 5.20
N ASN A 31 -1.08 -7.16 4.78
CA ASN A 31 -2.26 -7.76 4.15
C ASN A 31 -1.91 -8.52 2.88
N VAL A 32 -1.12 -7.92 1.98
CA VAL A 32 -0.67 -8.58 0.75
C VAL A 32 0.13 -9.85 1.08
N SER A 33 1.05 -9.76 2.07
CA SER A 33 1.86 -10.91 2.47
C SER A 33 1.04 -12.06 3.05
N GLN A 34 0.07 -11.74 3.90
CA GLN A 34 -0.79 -12.75 4.54
C GLN A 34 -1.78 -13.38 3.52
N ALA A 35 -2.33 -12.55 2.61
CA ALA A 35 -3.22 -13.04 1.56
C ALA A 35 -2.47 -13.94 0.56
N ALA A 36 -1.25 -13.58 0.18
CA ALA A 36 -0.40 -14.40 -0.68
C ALA A 36 -0.03 -15.73 0.00
N GLU A 37 0.33 -15.72 1.28
CA GLU A 37 0.58 -16.94 2.05
C GLU A 37 -0.67 -17.82 2.10
N ALA A 38 -1.85 -17.23 2.35
CA ALA A 38 -3.12 -17.98 2.38
C ALA A 38 -3.40 -18.65 1.02
N LEU A 39 -3.17 -17.93 -0.09
CA LEU A 39 -3.38 -18.47 -1.42
C LEU A 39 -2.42 -19.63 -1.75
N MET A 40 -1.14 -19.48 -1.42
CA MET A 40 -0.11 -20.49 -1.72
C MET A 40 -0.22 -21.74 -0.84
N THR A 41 -0.63 -21.60 0.42
CA THR A 41 -0.64 -22.70 1.40
C THR A 41 -2.03 -23.28 1.68
N GLY A 42 -3.10 -22.55 1.32
CA GLY A 42 -4.47 -22.87 1.72
C GLY A 42 -4.77 -22.59 3.20
N ASN A 43 -3.88 -21.91 3.90
CA ASN A 43 -4.04 -21.57 5.31
C ASN A 43 -4.75 -20.22 5.49
N VAL A 44 -6.06 -20.26 5.64
CA VAL A 44 -6.92 -19.07 5.76
C VAL A 44 -7.18 -18.62 7.22
N LYS A 45 -6.36 -19.05 8.18
CA LYS A 45 -6.58 -18.73 9.61
C LYS A 45 -6.48 -17.25 9.94
N LYS A 46 -5.77 -16.48 9.13
CA LYS A 46 -5.57 -15.03 9.30
C LYS A 46 -6.56 -14.17 8.50
N SER A 47 -7.63 -14.77 7.96
CA SER A 47 -8.63 -14.03 7.19
C SER A 47 -9.19 -12.83 7.92
N HIS A 48 -9.47 -12.99 9.22
CA HIS A 48 -10.01 -11.89 10.04
C HIS A 48 -9.00 -10.76 10.22
N ASP A 49 -7.73 -11.08 10.44
CA ASP A 49 -6.68 -10.06 10.57
C ASP A 49 -6.57 -9.21 9.30
N ILE A 50 -6.68 -9.84 8.12
CA ILE A 50 -6.61 -9.15 6.82
C ILE A 50 -7.81 -8.21 6.64
N THR A 51 -9.02 -8.64 7.00
CA THR A 51 -10.22 -7.81 6.88
C THR A 51 -10.23 -6.68 7.90
N ASP A 52 -9.78 -6.93 9.13
CA ASP A 52 -9.67 -5.90 10.15
C ASP A 52 -8.62 -4.83 9.76
N ASN A 53 -7.49 -5.26 9.20
CA ASN A 53 -6.48 -4.33 8.68
C ASN A 53 -7.03 -3.49 7.53
N GLU A 54 -7.89 -4.05 6.66
CA GLU A 54 -8.51 -3.32 5.55
C GLU A 54 -9.41 -2.20 6.06
N GLU A 55 -10.25 -2.45 7.07
CA GLU A 55 -11.05 -1.40 7.71
C GLU A 55 -10.18 -0.28 8.28
N VAL A 56 -8.99 -0.61 8.80
CA VAL A 56 -8.02 0.38 9.29
C VAL A 56 -7.39 1.16 8.13
N ILE A 57 -7.06 0.51 7.02
CA ILE A 57 -6.49 1.14 5.81
C ILE A 57 -7.50 2.15 5.25
N ASP A 58 -8.77 1.77 5.09
CA ASP A 58 -9.85 2.64 4.65
C ASP A 58 -10.00 3.87 5.55
N TYR A 59 -10.05 3.63 6.87
CA TYR A 59 -10.15 4.71 7.83
C TYR A 59 -8.96 5.68 7.75
N LEU A 60 -7.74 5.16 7.69
CA LEU A 60 -6.53 5.99 7.60
C LEU A 60 -6.50 6.78 6.29
N THR A 61 -6.91 6.17 5.18
CA THR A 61 -7.01 6.82 3.88
C THR A 61 -7.96 8.01 3.94
N GLY A 62 -9.18 7.82 4.44
CA GLY A 62 -10.15 8.89 4.62
C GLY A 62 -9.63 10.00 5.53
N ALA A 63 -9.07 9.64 6.70
CA ALA A 63 -8.57 10.60 7.68
C ALA A 63 -7.39 11.44 7.16
N ILE A 64 -6.45 10.84 6.42
CA ILE A 64 -5.32 11.54 5.82
C ILE A 64 -5.79 12.49 4.72
N ILE A 65 -6.68 12.03 3.83
CA ILE A 65 -7.25 12.84 2.75
C ILE A 65 -8.01 14.05 3.31
N ASP A 66 -8.85 13.83 4.31
CA ASP A 66 -9.60 14.91 4.98
C ASP A 66 -8.67 15.93 5.63
N PHE A 67 -7.63 15.46 6.32
CA PHE A 67 -6.63 16.34 6.92
C PHE A 67 -5.92 17.19 5.85
N VAL A 68 -5.40 16.56 4.80
CA VAL A 68 -4.70 17.25 3.71
C VAL A 68 -5.61 18.28 3.05
N THR A 69 -6.89 17.94 2.83
CA THR A 69 -7.88 18.87 2.27
C THR A 69 -8.08 20.09 3.15
N LYS A 70 -8.18 19.90 4.47
CA LYS A 70 -8.38 20.99 5.42
C LYS A 70 -7.19 21.95 5.53
N VAL A 71 -5.97 21.40 5.43
CA VAL A 71 -4.74 22.19 5.64
C VAL A 71 -4.19 22.79 4.36
N SER A 72 -4.61 22.31 3.20
CA SER A 72 -4.20 22.86 1.90
C SER A 72 -4.81 24.24 1.68
N GLY A 73 -3.99 25.29 1.62
CA GLY A 73 -4.41 26.68 1.42
C GLY A 73 -3.43 27.46 0.54
N ASP A 74 -3.86 28.65 0.11
CA ASP A 74 -3.15 29.50 -0.87
C ASP A 74 -1.79 30.03 -0.36
N GLU A 75 -1.55 30.02 0.96
CA GLU A 75 -0.33 30.56 1.58
C GLU A 75 0.78 29.52 1.82
N MET A 76 0.62 28.29 1.29
CA MET A 76 1.62 27.23 1.47
C MET A 76 2.82 27.41 0.55
N PRO A 77 4.05 27.09 1.03
CA PRO A 77 5.21 26.97 0.17
C PRO A 77 4.96 25.94 -0.95
N GLU A 78 5.31 26.27 -2.19
CA GLU A 78 5.05 25.46 -3.38
C GLU A 78 5.50 23.99 -3.22
N LYS A 79 6.68 23.76 -2.61
CA LYS A 79 7.18 22.39 -2.37
C LYS A 79 6.29 21.58 -1.44
N VAL A 80 5.69 22.22 -0.42
CA VAL A 80 4.78 21.55 0.52
C VAL A 80 3.45 21.29 -0.17
N SER A 81 2.92 22.27 -0.91
CA SER A 81 1.69 22.12 -1.68
C SER A 81 1.79 20.96 -2.69
N ASN A 82 2.89 20.87 -3.44
CA ASN A 82 3.14 19.78 -4.38
C ASN A 82 3.25 18.43 -3.68
N TYR A 83 3.90 18.37 -2.52
CA TYR A 83 3.97 17.15 -1.71
C TYR A 83 2.59 16.72 -1.23
N LEU A 84 1.80 17.61 -0.63
CA LEU A 84 0.45 17.30 -0.16
C LEU A 84 -0.47 16.91 -1.32
N GLY A 85 -0.30 17.53 -2.51
CA GLY A 85 -1.05 17.16 -3.71
C GLY A 85 -0.82 15.72 -4.15
N SER A 86 0.39 15.18 -3.95
CA SER A 86 0.68 13.77 -4.27
C SER A 86 0.12 12.77 -3.27
N VAL A 87 -0.24 13.23 -2.05
CA VAL A 87 -0.78 12.35 -0.99
C VAL A 87 -2.09 11.68 -1.43
N PHE A 88 -2.97 12.42 -2.10
CA PHE A 88 -4.24 11.88 -2.59
C PHE A 88 -4.04 10.65 -3.47
N GLN A 89 -3.12 10.76 -4.43
CA GLN A 89 -2.83 9.66 -5.33
C GLN A 89 -2.24 8.47 -4.58
N ILE A 90 -1.26 8.71 -3.71
CA ILE A 90 -0.58 7.64 -2.96
C ILE A 90 -1.56 6.91 -2.03
N MET A 91 -2.43 7.64 -1.33
CA MET A 91 -3.40 7.02 -0.44
C MET A 91 -4.42 6.17 -1.21
N ASN A 92 -4.90 6.65 -2.35
CA ASN A 92 -5.79 5.86 -3.21
C ASN A 92 -5.11 4.60 -3.76
N GLU A 93 -3.83 4.69 -4.15
CA GLU A 93 -3.08 3.52 -4.63
C GLU A 93 -2.85 2.49 -3.51
N LEU A 94 -2.56 2.95 -2.28
CA LEU A 94 -2.40 2.06 -1.13
C LEU A 94 -3.70 1.34 -0.77
N GLU A 95 -4.82 2.04 -0.77
CA GLU A 95 -6.16 1.46 -0.56
C GLU A 95 -6.48 0.43 -1.65
N GLN A 96 -6.23 0.74 -2.92
CA GLN A 96 -6.44 -0.23 -4.00
C GLN A 96 -5.58 -1.50 -3.85
N ILE A 97 -4.34 -1.38 -3.37
CA ILE A 97 -3.49 -2.54 -3.09
C ILE A 97 -4.07 -3.35 -1.92
N GLY A 98 -4.56 -2.70 -0.86
CA GLY A 98 -5.29 -3.33 0.24
C GLY A 98 -6.51 -4.12 -0.23
N ASP A 99 -7.35 -3.50 -1.04
CA ASP A 99 -8.49 -4.11 -1.72
C ASP A 99 -8.11 -5.37 -2.53
N HIS A 100 -6.98 -5.32 -3.22
CA HIS A 100 -6.47 -6.48 -3.96
C HIS A 100 -6.04 -7.61 -3.04
N ALA A 101 -5.48 -7.32 -1.87
CA ALA A 101 -5.16 -8.33 -0.86
C ALA A 101 -6.43 -9.06 -0.39
N VAL A 102 -7.53 -8.35 -0.13
CA VAL A 102 -8.83 -8.96 0.21
C VAL A 102 -9.36 -9.84 -0.93
N LYS A 103 -9.21 -9.43 -2.19
CA LYS A 103 -9.60 -10.25 -3.34
C LYS A 103 -8.76 -11.53 -3.47
N ILE A 104 -7.46 -11.45 -3.18
CA ILE A 104 -6.57 -12.62 -3.12
C ILE A 104 -7.02 -13.56 -1.99
N LEU A 105 -7.32 -13.02 -0.81
CA LEU A 105 -7.85 -13.78 0.32
C LEU A 105 -9.14 -14.52 -0.04
N TYR A 106 -10.11 -13.83 -0.66
CA TYR A 106 -11.36 -14.44 -1.09
C TYR A 106 -11.11 -15.66 -2.01
N ASN A 107 -10.16 -15.55 -2.93
CA ASN A 107 -9.79 -16.67 -3.80
C ASN A 107 -9.11 -17.80 -3.01
N ALA A 108 -8.28 -17.48 -2.01
CA ALA A 108 -7.67 -18.46 -1.12
C ALA A 108 -8.71 -19.23 -0.32
N GLU A 109 -9.70 -18.56 0.25
CA GLU A 109 -10.82 -19.17 0.99
C GLU A 109 -11.63 -20.09 0.10
N LYS A 110 -12.04 -19.64 -1.09
CA LYS A 110 -12.78 -20.44 -2.06
C LYS A 110 -12.00 -21.67 -2.49
N THR A 111 -10.69 -21.53 -2.68
CA THR A 111 -9.82 -22.67 -3.06
C THR A 111 -9.70 -23.66 -1.90
N ALA A 112 -9.60 -23.20 -0.67
CA ALA A 112 -9.56 -24.05 0.53
C ALA A 112 -10.89 -24.81 0.74
N GLU A 113 -12.04 -24.15 0.58
CA GLU A 113 -13.38 -24.77 0.68
C GLU A 113 -13.59 -25.87 -0.35
N THR A 114 -13.17 -25.62 -1.60
CA THR A 114 -13.32 -26.61 -2.70
C THR A 114 -12.24 -27.69 -2.67
N LYS A 115 -11.26 -27.59 -1.76
CA LYS A 115 -10.09 -28.49 -1.67
C LYS A 115 -9.30 -28.57 -2.98
N GLN A 116 -9.41 -27.55 -3.82
CA GLN A 116 -8.60 -27.40 -5.01
C GLN A 116 -7.18 -26.98 -4.62
N LYS A 117 -6.21 -27.31 -5.45
CA LYS A 117 -4.82 -26.91 -5.26
C LYS A 117 -4.31 -26.33 -6.57
N PHE A 118 -3.58 -25.24 -6.45
CA PHE A 118 -2.79 -24.75 -7.57
C PHE A 118 -1.64 -25.72 -7.88
N SER A 119 -1.21 -25.75 -9.14
CA SER A 119 0.00 -26.50 -9.51
C SER A 119 1.24 -25.86 -8.88
N GLU A 120 2.30 -26.63 -8.71
CA GLU A 120 3.58 -26.13 -8.19
C GLU A 120 4.13 -25.02 -9.10
N ASP A 121 3.97 -25.13 -10.41
CA ASP A 121 4.37 -24.09 -11.37
C ASP A 121 3.58 -22.81 -11.16
N ALA A 122 2.25 -22.87 -11.00
CA ALA A 122 1.41 -21.70 -10.76
C ALA A 122 1.78 -21.01 -9.43
N ILE A 123 2.06 -21.77 -8.37
CA ILE A 123 2.53 -21.21 -7.09
C ILE A 123 3.90 -20.55 -7.27
N SER A 124 4.80 -21.17 -8.02
CA SER A 124 6.14 -20.61 -8.27
C SER A 124 6.07 -19.29 -9.05
N GLU A 125 5.28 -19.26 -10.13
CA GLU A 125 5.06 -18.03 -10.92
C GLU A 125 4.42 -16.92 -10.08
N PHE A 126 3.39 -17.24 -9.32
CA PHE A 126 2.75 -16.28 -8.41
C PHE A 126 3.75 -15.72 -7.38
N ASN A 127 4.56 -16.57 -6.77
CA ASN A 127 5.55 -16.15 -5.77
C ASN A 127 6.62 -15.23 -6.36
N ILE A 128 7.02 -15.41 -7.61
CA ILE A 128 7.96 -14.51 -8.30
C ILE A 128 7.34 -13.13 -8.48
N ILE A 129 6.10 -13.04 -8.99
CA ILE A 129 5.38 -11.79 -9.20
C ILE A 129 5.17 -11.07 -7.86
N TYR A 130 4.61 -11.76 -6.90
CA TYR A 130 4.33 -11.25 -5.57
C TYR A 130 5.57 -10.69 -4.86
N THR A 131 6.70 -11.41 -4.92
CA THR A 131 7.95 -10.97 -4.29
C THR A 131 8.48 -9.70 -4.95
N GLU A 132 8.37 -9.60 -6.26
CA GLU A 132 8.81 -8.42 -7.01
C GLU A 132 7.91 -7.21 -6.73
N ASP A 133 6.60 -7.41 -6.67
CA ASP A 133 5.64 -6.34 -6.35
C ASP A 133 5.88 -5.78 -4.94
N LEU A 134 6.09 -6.64 -3.93
CA LEU A 134 6.44 -6.18 -2.59
C LEU A 134 7.77 -5.41 -2.56
N ARG A 135 8.76 -5.86 -3.30
CA ARG A 135 10.06 -5.17 -3.39
C ARG A 135 9.90 -3.78 -4.00
N LEU A 136 9.07 -3.64 -5.04
CA LEU A 136 8.79 -2.36 -5.68
C LEU A 136 7.98 -1.44 -4.74
N LEU A 137 6.99 -1.97 -4.04
CA LEU A 137 6.22 -1.22 -3.04
C LEU A 137 7.14 -0.68 -1.94
N ASP A 138 7.99 -1.53 -1.34
CA ASP A 138 8.94 -1.12 -0.29
C ASP A 138 9.86 0.02 -0.75
N ARG A 139 10.36 -0.05 -2.00
CA ARG A 139 11.21 0.99 -2.59
C ARG A 139 10.43 2.30 -2.85
N ALA A 140 9.21 2.19 -3.37
CA ALA A 140 8.37 3.36 -3.64
C ALA A 140 8.03 4.10 -2.34
N ILE A 141 7.64 3.37 -1.30
CA ILE A 141 7.33 3.94 0.01
C ILE A 141 8.56 4.58 0.64
N ARG A 142 9.71 3.91 0.60
CA ARG A 142 10.97 4.50 1.10
C ARG A 142 11.33 5.79 0.38
N HIS A 143 11.24 5.79 -0.96
CA HIS A 143 11.49 7.00 -1.75
C HIS A 143 10.58 8.15 -1.33
N TYR A 144 9.30 7.87 -1.08
CA TYR A 144 8.33 8.89 -0.73
C TYR A 144 8.44 9.35 0.74
N VAL A 145 8.52 8.42 1.69
CA VAL A 145 8.50 8.71 3.14
C VAL A 145 9.85 9.25 3.62
N GLU A 146 10.94 8.63 3.20
CA GLU A 146 12.30 9.00 3.60
C GLU A 146 12.93 10.04 2.66
N ARG A 147 12.27 10.34 1.53
CA ARG A 147 12.77 11.25 0.48
C ARG A 147 14.14 10.84 -0.05
N VAL A 148 14.40 9.55 -0.10
CA VAL A 148 15.60 8.98 -0.68
C VAL A 148 15.43 8.91 -2.19
N ALA A 149 16.35 9.52 -2.95
CA ALA A 149 16.33 9.41 -4.40
C ALA A 149 16.56 7.95 -4.84
N ASP A 150 15.74 7.46 -5.76
CA ASP A 150 15.87 6.14 -6.37
C ASP A 150 15.64 6.28 -7.88
N ASP A 151 16.72 6.60 -8.59
CA ASP A 151 16.69 6.93 -10.03
C ASP A 151 16.30 5.71 -10.88
N ASP A 152 16.51 4.49 -10.39
CA ASP A 152 16.22 3.26 -11.13
C ASP A 152 14.81 2.72 -10.87
N LEU A 153 14.12 3.19 -9.82
CA LEU A 153 12.82 2.68 -9.41
C LEU A 153 11.78 2.70 -10.54
N LEU A 154 11.68 3.83 -11.25
CA LEU A 154 10.70 3.97 -12.33
C LEU A 154 11.00 3.05 -13.52
N ALA A 155 12.28 2.85 -13.84
CA ALA A 155 12.71 1.95 -14.90
C ALA A 155 12.40 0.49 -14.57
N GLU A 156 12.64 0.08 -13.33
CA GLU A 156 12.33 -1.27 -12.85
C GLU A 156 10.82 -1.52 -12.77
N ALA A 157 10.03 -0.59 -12.24
CA ALA A 157 8.57 -0.71 -12.20
C ALA A 157 7.97 -0.93 -13.59
N ARG A 158 8.41 -0.17 -14.59
CA ARG A 158 8.01 -0.36 -16.00
C ARG A 158 8.47 -1.69 -16.58
N GLY A 159 9.61 -2.20 -16.12
CA GLY A 159 10.13 -3.51 -16.51
C GLY A 159 9.26 -4.64 -15.97
N ALA A 160 8.89 -4.58 -14.69
CA ALA A 160 8.01 -5.53 -14.02
C ALA A 160 6.61 -5.57 -14.67
N GLU A 161 6.00 -4.40 -14.91
CA GLU A 161 4.71 -4.29 -15.62
C GLU A 161 4.72 -5.01 -16.96
N LYS A 162 5.77 -4.81 -17.76
CA LYS A 162 5.91 -5.49 -19.06
C LYS A 162 6.11 -7.01 -18.95
N ALA A 163 6.71 -7.48 -17.87
CA ALA A 163 6.93 -8.89 -17.63
C ALA A 163 5.63 -9.62 -17.23
N ILE A 164 4.78 -8.95 -16.44
CA ILE A 164 3.47 -9.49 -16.00
C ILE A 164 2.44 -9.46 -17.12
N GLY A 165 2.50 -8.46 -18.01
CA GLY A 165 1.54 -8.28 -19.12
C GLY A 165 1.78 -9.16 -20.35
N ARG A 166 2.72 -10.14 -20.29
CA ARG A 166 3.01 -11.12 -21.34
C ARG A 166 2.48 -12.50 -20.96
#